data_6b3a0231d4c0ad565cfd2ac057bc5dae
#
_entry.id   6b3a0231d4c0ad565cfd2ac057bc5dae
#
_cell.length_a   1.000
_cell.length_b   1.000
_cell.length_c   1.000
_cell.angle_alpha   90.00
_cell.angle_beta   90.00
_cell.angle_gamma   90.00
#
_symmetry.space_group_name_H-M   'P 1'
#
loop_
_entity.id
_entity.type
_entity.pdbx_description
1 polymer ?
#
loop_
_entity_poly.entity_id
_entity_poly.type
_entity_poly.pdbx_seq_one_letter_code
_entity_poly.pdbx_strand_id
1 'polypeptide(L)'
;SSCAGDEIYISLDLLFEAGLLKEQAPTFHENVRTVDYDAVRTFKEPYLKEAFSNFTETEDFREFTRQPWVYEYAVFRAKKKANHKVCWNEWKEEDKIWPEVPAPLPKEQEDEAAYQMFLQYEFYLQWMEVKRRANESGIQIMGDVPFYVGVDSVDVWGGKDNFLLDTDGRPVFIAGVPPDYFSATGQRWGNPIYDWDYL
;
A
#
# COMPACT_ATOMS: atom_id res chain seq x y z
N SER A 1 -1.21 4.45 -0.61
CA SER A 1 -2.61 4.31 -1.01
C SER A 1 -3.55 4.54 0.17
N SER A 2 -4.70 5.14 -0.10
CA SER A 2 -5.76 5.34 0.89
C SER A 2 -6.52 4.06 1.23
N CYS A 3 -6.45 3.04 0.39
CA CYS A 3 -7.20 1.78 0.54
C CYS A 3 -6.34 0.58 0.96
N ALA A 4 -5.05 0.59 0.65
CA ALA A 4 -4.17 -0.55 0.88
C ALA A 4 -3.64 -0.62 2.32
N GLY A 5 -3.59 -1.85 2.86
CA GLY A 5 -2.94 -2.14 4.13
C GLY A 5 -1.42 -2.29 3.99
N ASP A 6 -0.70 -1.96 5.05
CA ASP A 6 0.76 -2.17 5.09
C ASP A 6 1.06 -3.62 5.48
N GLU A 7 1.80 -4.33 4.65
CA GLU A 7 2.19 -5.73 4.85
C GLU A 7 2.97 -5.97 6.14
N ILE A 8 3.52 -4.92 6.75
CA ILE A 8 4.24 -5.03 8.04
C ILE A 8 3.33 -5.51 9.18
N TYR A 9 2.03 -5.29 9.08
CA TYR A 9 1.05 -5.68 10.09
C TYR A 9 0.51 -7.11 9.91
N ILE A 10 0.86 -7.81 8.83
CA ILE A 10 0.50 -9.22 8.67
C ILE A 10 1.19 -10.05 9.75
N SER A 11 0.41 -10.77 10.55
CA SER A 11 0.94 -11.68 11.58
C SER A 11 1.48 -12.97 10.93
N LEU A 12 2.73 -13.29 11.21
CA LEU A 12 3.35 -14.53 10.75
C LEU A 12 2.78 -15.75 11.48
N ASP A 13 2.36 -15.59 12.75
CA ASP A 13 1.71 -16.68 13.51
C ASP A 13 0.39 -17.08 12.85
N LEU A 14 -0.42 -16.11 12.41
CA LEU A 14 -1.67 -16.40 11.71
C LEU A 14 -1.43 -17.05 10.34
N LEU A 15 -0.36 -16.71 9.63
CA LEU A 15 0.03 -17.39 8.40
C LEU A 15 0.44 -18.85 8.67
N PHE A 16 1.15 -19.10 9.77
CA PHE A 16 1.49 -20.45 10.20
C PHE A 16 0.24 -21.26 10.58
N GLU A 17 -0.68 -20.69 11.36
CA GLU A 17 -1.96 -21.31 11.73
C GLU A 17 -2.81 -21.62 10.50
N ALA A 18 -2.75 -20.79 9.46
CA ALA A 18 -3.41 -21.02 8.17
C ALA A 18 -2.71 -22.08 7.30
N GLY A 19 -1.56 -22.63 7.74
CA GLY A 19 -0.80 -23.64 6.99
C GLY A 19 0.01 -23.08 5.82
N LEU A 20 0.19 -21.75 5.76
CA LEU A 20 0.95 -21.08 4.71
C LEU A 20 2.47 -21.05 5.01
N LEU A 21 2.87 -21.29 6.25
CA LEU A 21 4.28 -21.46 6.64
C LEU A 21 4.51 -22.89 7.14
N LYS A 22 5.66 -23.45 6.81
CA LYS A 22 6.06 -24.81 7.24
C LYS A 22 6.44 -24.85 8.71
N GLU A 23 7.03 -23.78 9.19
CA GLU A 23 7.49 -23.63 10.58
C GLU A 23 7.03 -22.28 11.11
N GLN A 24 6.83 -22.21 12.43
CA GLN A 24 6.51 -20.95 13.08
C GLN A 24 7.72 -20.01 13.01
N ALA A 25 7.50 -18.79 12.58
CA ALA A 25 8.54 -17.78 12.55
C ALA A 25 9.08 -17.49 13.96
N PRO A 26 10.38 -17.31 14.14
CA PRO A 26 10.93 -16.91 15.43
C PRO A 26 10.39 -15.54 15.83
N THR A 27 10.33 -15.30 17.16
CA THR A 27 9.95 -13.98 17.64
C THR A 27 11.02 -12.95 17.26
N PHE A 28 10.61 -11.90 16.59
CA PHE A 28 11.49 -10.78 16.30
C PHE A 28 11.66 -9.91 17.54
N HIS A 29 12.87 -9.87 18.07
CA HIS A 29 13.19 -9.08 19.26
C HIS A 29 14.19 -7.99 18.87
N GLU A 30 13.76 -6.74 18.93
CA GLU A 30 14.65 -5.61 19.05
C GLU A 30 14.51 -4.98 20.43
N ASN A 31 15.62 -4.93 21.14
CA ASN A 31 15.64 -4.30 22.48
C ASN A 31 15.85 -2.79 22.35
N VAL A 32 14.96 -2.13 21.61
CA VAL A 32 15.00 -0.70 21.33
C VAL A 32 13.72 -0.02 21.76
N ARG A 33 13.80 1.27 22.07
CA ARG A 33 12.63 2.09 22.46
C ARG A 33 11.77 2.52 21.26
N THR A 34 12.31 2.40 20.06
CA THR A 34 11.68 2.80 18.80
C THR A 34 11.70 1.63 17.82
N VAL A 35 10.62 1.46 17.05
CA VAL A 35 10.54 0.41 16.04
C VAL A 35 11.41 0.76 14.84
N ASP A 36 12.30 -0.15 14.44
CA ASP A 36 12.98 -0.11 13.15
C ASP A 36 12.10 -0.82 12.11
N TYR A 37 11.32 -0.05 11.37
CA TYR A 37 10.39 -0.59 10.37
C TYR A 37 11.11 -1.32 9.22
N ASP A 38 12.30 -0.89 8.84
CA ASP A 38 13.07 -1.52 7.76
C ASP A 38 13.61 -2.89 8.21
N ALA A 39 14.07 -3.00 9.44
CA ALA A 39 14.47 -4.27 10.03
C ALA A 39 13.28 -5.24 10.13
N VAL A 40 12.10 -4.77 10.56
CA VAL A 40 10.89 -5.60 10.60
C VAL A 40 10.47 -6.07 9.20
N ARG A 41 10.51 -5.20 8.19
CA ARG A 41 10.21 -5.58 6.80
C ARG A 41 11.18 -6.63 6.28
N THR A 42 12.48 -6.41 6.50
CA THR A 42 13.53 -7.36 6.11
C THR A 42 13.35 -8.73 6.77
N PHE A 43 13.00 -8.74 8.06
CA PHE A 43 12.70 -9.96 8.79
C PHE A 43 11.49 -10.70 8.24
N LYS A 44 10.39 -10.00 7.94
CA LYS A 44 9.13 -10.62 7.49
C LYS A 44 9.16 -11.09 6.04
N GLU A 45 9.92 -10.42 5.17
CA GLU A 45 9.90 -10.65 3.72
C GLU A 45 10.06 -12.13 3.32
N PRO A 46 11.03 -12.93 3.83
CA PRO A 46 11.16 -14.33 3.44
C PRO A 46 9.94 -15.18 3.83
N TYR A 47 9.34 -14.93 4.98
CA TYR A 47 8.14 -15.65 5.43
C TYR A 47 6.92 -15.29 4.60
N LEU A 48 6.74 -14.02 4.24
CA LEU A 48 5.66 -13.59 3.36
C LEU A 48 5.78 -14.20 1.96
N LYS A 49 7.00 -14.32 1.44
CA LYS A 49 7.27 -15.01 0.16
C LYS A 49 7.03 -16.51 0.24
N GLU A 50 7.41 -17.15 1.35
CA GLU A 50 7.11 -18.57 1.59
C GLU A 50 5.59 -18.78 1.65
N ALA A 51 4.87 -17.97 2.40
CA ALA A 51 3.43 -18.03 2.48
C ALA A 51 2.75 -17.89 1.10
N PHE A 52 3.22 -16.94 0.28
CA PHE A 52 2.74 -16.78 -1.09
C PHE A 52 3.01 -18.03 -1.95
N SER A 53 4.19 -18.64 -1.83
CA SER A 53 4.53 -19.86 -2.59
C SER A 53 3.68 -21.08 -2.22
N ASN A 54 3.15 -21.12 -0.99
CA ASN A 54 2.27 -22.17 -0.48
C ASN A 54 0.78 -21.83 -0.65
N PHE A 55 0.47 -20.60 -1.03
CA PHE A 55 -0.92 -20.13 -1.19
C PHE A 55 -1.57 -20.74 -2.44
N THR A 56 -2.80 -21.17 -2.30
CA THR A 56 -3.65 -21.59 -3.41
C THR A 56 -4.84 -20.65 -3.51
N GLU A 57 -5.07 -20.10 -4.69
CA GLU A 57 -6.19 -19.18 -4.91
C GLU A 57 -7.52 -19.83 -4.57
N THR A 58 -8.28 -19.17 -3.73
CA THR A 58 -9.65 -19.51 -3.36
C THR A 58 -10.66 -18.65 -4.12
N GLU A 59 -11.95 -18.99 -4.06
CA GLU A 59 -13.00 -18.13 -4.65
C GLU A 59 -13.08 -16.79 -3.91
N ASP A 60 -12.91 -16.77 -2.59
CA ASP A 60 -12.90 -15.54 -1.78
C ASP A 60 -11.74 -14.62 -2.18
N PHE A 61 -10.56 -15.19 -2.49
CA PHE A 61 -9.43 -14.43 -3.03
C PHE A 61 -9.78 -13.80 -4.38
N ARG A 62 -10.39 -14.58 -5.29
CA ARG A 62 -10.79 -14.07 -6.60
C ARG A 62 -11.86 -12.98 -6.49
N GLU A 63 -12.80 -13.12 -5.55
CA GLU A 63 -13.78 -12.07 -5.29
C GLU A 63 -13.11 -10.80 -4.74
N PHE A 64 -12.19 -10.93 -3.79
CA PHE A 64 -11.43 -9.80 -3.25
C PHE A 64 -10.65 -9.07 -4.34
N THR A 65 -9.97 -9.79 -5.23
CA THR A 65 -9.16 -9.21 -6.31
C THR A 65 -9.97 -8.59 -7.45
N ARG A 66 -11.29 -8.83 -7.52
CA ARG A 66 -12.20 -8.10 -8.44
C ARG A 66 -12.40 -6.63 -8.05
N GLN A 67 -12.05 -6.23 -6.85
CA GLN A 67 -12.11 -4.82 -6.45
C GLN A 67 -11.07 -4.02 -7.26
N PRO A 68 -11.46 -2.96 -8.00
CA PRO A 68 -10.56 -2.27 -8.94
C PRO A 68 -9.26 -1.77 -8.31
N TRP A 69 -9.35 -1.25 -7.08
CA TRP A 69 -8.20 -0.71 -6.37
C TRP A 69 -7.11 -1.76 -6.07
N VAL A 70 -7.49 -3.04 -5.89
CA VAL A 70 -6.55 -4.12 -5.53
C VAL A 70 -5.55 -4.35 -6.65
N TYR A 71 -6.06 -4.51 -7.88
CA TYR A 71 -5.21 -4.73 -9.04
C TYR A 71 -4.38 -3.50 -9.39
N GLU A 72 -4.99 -2.32 -9.36
CA GLU A 72 -4.29 -1.06 -9.63
C GLU A 72 -3.14 -0.81 -8.64
N TYR A 73 -3.39 -1.03 -7.36
CA TYR A 73 -2.35 -0.96 -6.32
C TYR A 73 -1.24 -1.99 -6.57
N ALA A 74 -1.60 -3.22 -6.90
CA ALA A 74 -0.62 -4.28 -7.15
C ALA A 74 0.29 -3.94 -8.35
N VAL A 75 -0.28 -3.42 -9.45
CA VAL A 75 0.48 -2.96 -10.60
C VAL A 75 1.39 -1.79 -10.25
N PHE A 76 0.87 -0.79 -9.51
CA PHE A 76 1.69 0.32 -9.03
C PHE A 76 2.91 -0.18 -8.23
N ARG A 77 2.72 -1.13 -7.31
CA ARG A 77 3.81 -1.71 -6.52
C ARG A 77 4.82 -2.47 -7.38
N ALA A 78 4.35 -3.24 -8.37
CA ALA A 78 5.21 -3.97 -9.30
C ALA A 78 6.06 -3.00 -10.15
N LYS A 79 5.44 -1.96 -10.70
CA LYS A 79 6.15 -0.91 -11.45
C LYS A 79 7.11 -0.11 -10.56
N LYS A 80 6.70 0.21 -9.35
CA LYS A 80 7.54 0.87 -8.34
C LYS A 80 8.83 0.08 -8.07
N LYS A 81 8.71 -1.24 -7.92
CA LYS A 81 9.86 -2.14 -7.76
C LYS A 81 10.75 -2.16 -9.00
N ALA A 82 10.15 -2.30 -10.19
CA ALA A 82 10.86 -2.32 -11.46
C ALA A 82 11.61 -1.01 -11.75
N ASN A 83 11.09 0.11 -11.29
CA ASN A 83 11.71 1.44 -11.38
C ASN A 83 12.52 1.81 -10.13
N HIS A 84 13.13 0.84 -9.44
CA HIS A 84 14.06 1.04 -8.32
C HIS A 84 13.51 1.90 -7.17
N LYS A 85 12.19 1.86 -6.96
CA LYS A 85 11.46 2.59 -5.91
C LYS A 85 11.52 4.12 -5.99
N VAL A 86 11.97 4.70 -7.11
CA VAL A 86 11.88 6.15 -7.34
C VAL A 86 10.41 6.60 -7.46
N CYS A 87 10.14 7.89 -7.29
CA CYS A 87 8.78 8.43 -7.44
C CYS A 87 8.20 8.12 -8.83
N TRP A 88 6.91 7.87 -8.92
CA TRP A 88 6.27 7.47 -10.17
C TRP A 88 6.45 8.50 -11.30
N ASN A 89 6.54 9.77 -10.99
CA ASN A 89 6.78 10.82 -11.98
C ASN A 89 8.20 10.82 -12.58
N GLU A 90 9.10 10.01 -12.02
CA GLU A 90 10.45 9.75 -12.55
C GLU A 90 10.54 8.43 -13.34
N TRP A 91 9.43 7.69 -13.46
CA TRP A 91 9.41 6.44 -14.20
C TRP A 91 9.52 6.69 -15.72
N LYS A 92 9.70 5.61 -16.48
CA LYS A 92 9.58 5.64 -17.93
C LYS A 92 8.18 6.08 -18.33
N GLU A 93 8.05 6.75 -19.46
CA GLU A 93 6.77 7.28 -19.93
C GLU A 93 5.69 6.21 -20.01
N GLU A 94 6.00 5.04 -20.57
CA GLU A 94 5.09 3.90 -20.65
C GLU A 94 4.53 3.43 -19.29
N ASP A 95 5.30 3.58 -18.24
CA ASP A 95 4.87 3.25 -16.87
C ASP A 95 4.06 4.37 -16.21
N LYS A 96 4.38 5.64 -16.54
CA LYS A 96 3.62 6.80 -16.03
C LYS A 96 2.20 6.81 -16.57
N ILE A 97 2.02 6.51 -17.86
CA ILE A 97 0.72 6.56 -18.55
C ILE A 97 -0.04 5.24 -18.51
N TRP A 98 0.49 4.22 -17.84
CA TRP A 98 -0.14 2.90 -17.82
C TRP A 98 -1.60 2.92 -17.32
N PRO A 99 -2.01 3.73 -16.32
CA PRO A 99 -3.41 3.80 -15.92
C PRO A 99 -4.36 4.23 -17.04
N GLU A 100 -3.92 5.15 -17.90
CA GLU A 100 -4.73 5.66 -19.04
C GLU A 100 -4.66 4.72 -20.26
N VAL A 101 -3.50 4.07 -20.45
CA VAL A 101 -3.23 3.18 -21.58
C VAL A 101 -2.64 1.86 -21.08
N PRO A 102 -3.47 0.99 -20.47
CA PRO A 102 -3.00 -0.28 -19.94
C PRO A 102 -2.38 -1.17 -21.02
N ALA A 103 -1.18 -1.67 -20.74
CA ALA A 103 -0.48 -2.64 -21.57
C ALA A 103 -0.19 -3.91 -20.77
N PRO A 104 -0.02 -5.08 -21.41
CA PRO A 104 0.39 -6.30 -20.74
C PRO A 104 1.67 -6.08 -19.91
N LEU A 105 1.68 -6.61 -18.70
CA LEU A 105 2.86 -6.53 -17.85
C LEU A 105 3.91 -7.56 -18.27
N PRO A 106 5.20 -7.24 -18.18
CA PRO A 106 6.24 -8.26 -18.21
C PRO A 106 6.03 -9.30 -17.10
N LYS A 107 6.43 -10.55 -17.37
CA LYS A 107 6.19 -11.68 -16.44
C LYS A 107 6.65 -11.40 -15.01
N GLU A 108 7.80 -10.77 -14.84
CA GLU A 108 8.31 -10.41 -13.51
C GLU A 108 7.39 -9.42 -12.77
N GLN A 109 6.78 -8.48 -13.50
CA GLN A 109 5.84 -7.53 -12.93
C GLN A 109 4.47 -8.18 -12.66
N GLU A 110 4.04 -9.14 -13.49
CA GLU A 110 2.84 -9.95 -13.22
C GLU A 110 3.00 -10.77 -11.93
N ASP A 111 4.14 -11.43 -11.76
CA ASP A 111 4.43 -12.22 -10.56
C ASP A 111 4.49 -11.34 -9.30
N GLU A 112 5.09 -10.15 -9.41
CA GLU A 112 5.11 -9.20 -8.31
C GLU A 112 3.70 -8.66 -8.01
N ALA A 113 2.90 -8.35 -9.02
CA ALA A 113 1.50 -7.90 -8.82
C ALA A 113 0.66 -9.00 -8.14
N ALA A 114 0.82 -10.25 -8.55
CA ALA A 114 0.15 -11.38 -7.89
C ALA A 114 0.56 -11.50 -6.41
N TYR A 115 1.84 -11.33 -6.10
CA TYR A 115 2.32 -11.31 -4.73
C TYR A 115 1.73 -10.13 -3.92
N GLN A 116 1.65 -8.95 -4.50
CA GLN A 116 1.04 -7.79 -3.84
C GLN A 116 -0.46 -7.98 -3.58
N MET A 117 -1.20 -8.59 -4.51
CA MET A 117 -2.61 -8.94 -4.29
C MET A 117 -2.79 -9.93 -3.15
N PHE A 118 -1.92 -10.95 -3.06
CA PHE A 118 -1.89 -11.89 -1.94
C PHE A 118 -1.65 -11.17 -0.61
N LEU A 119 -0.67 -10.28 -0.53
CA LEU A 119 -0.40 -9.52 0.69
C LEU A 119 -1.60 -8.68 1.14
N GLN A 120 -2.29 -8.03 0.20
CA GLN A 120 -3.49 -7.25 0.53
C GLN A 120 -4.65 -8.14 1.00
N TYR A 121 -4.79 -9.33 0.42
CA TYR A 121 -5.79 -10.29 0.86
C TYR A 121 -5.53 -10.80 2.28
N GLU A 122 -4.31 -11.22 2.59
CA GLU A 122 -3.93 -11.67 3.93
C GLU A 122 -4.08 -10.56 4.98
N PHE A 123 -3.67 -9.33 4.64
CA PHE A 123 -3.92 -8.17 5.49
C PHE A 123 -5.42 -7.99 5.75
N TYR A 124 -6.25 -8.05 4.69
CA TYR A 124 -7.70 -7.89 4.80
C TYR A 124 -8.32 -8.96 5.71
N LEU A 125 -7.97 -10.24 5.54
CA LEU A 125 -8.48 -11.31 6.38
C LEU A 125 -8.15 -11.09 7.86
N GLN A 126 -6.92 -10.77 8.16
CA GLN A 126 -6.47 -10.54 9.53
C GLN A 126 -7.09 -9.27 10.14
N TRP A 127 -7.21 -8.20 9.35
CA TRP A 127 -7.89 -6.98 9.79
C TRP A 127 -9.37 -7.20 10.09
N MET A 128 -10.08 -7.95 9.24
CA MET A 128 -11.49 -8.25 9.46
C MET A 128 -11.70 -9.10 10.72
N GLU A 129 -10.77 -9.99 11.05
CA GLU A 129 -10.81 -10.76 12.28
C GLU A 129 -10.59 -9.87 13.51
N VAL A 130 -9.64 -8.95 13.48
CA VAL A 130 -9.45 -7.95 14.54
C VAL A 130 -10.71 -7.12 14.75
N LYS A 131 -11.32 -6.65 13.66
CA LYS A 131 -12.56 -5.87 13.71
C LYS A 131 -13.73 -6.68 14.30
N ARG A 132 -13.86 -7.94 13.89
CA ARG A 132 -14.89 -8.85 14.40
C ARG A 132 -14.76 -9.03 15.93
N ARG A 133 -13.55 -9.35 16.41
CA ARG A 133 -13.28 -9.54 17.85
C ARG A 133 -13.53 -8.27 18.66
N ALA A 134 -13.11 -7.12 18.15
CA ALA A 134 -13.39 -5.84 18.80
C ALA A 134 -14.90 -5.60 18.95
N ASN A 135 -15.65 -5.79 17.86
CA ASN A 135 -17.10 -5.59 17.86
C ASN A 135 -17.84 -6.56 18.76
N GLU A 136 -17.45 -7.84 18.81
CA GLU A 136 -18.01 -8.84 19.73
C GLU A 136 -17.74 -8.50 21.20
N SER A 137 -16.64 -7.79 21.47
CA SER A 137 -16.31 -7.26 22.79
C SER A 137 -17.00 -5.92 23.10
N GLY A 138 -17.91 -5.44 22.24
CA GLY A 138 -18.60 -4.16 22.40
C GLY A 138 -17.74 -2.93 22.06
N ILE A 139 -16.56 -3.12 21.42
CA ILE A 139 -15.65 -2.05 21.03
C ILE A 139 -15.89 -1.71 19.56
N GLN A 140 -16.11 -0.44 19.27
CA GLN A 140 -16.20 0.07 17.91
C GLN A 140 -14.84 0.65 17.49
N ILE A 141 -14.39 0.29 16.27
CA ILE A 141 -13.19 0.87 15.67
C ILE A 141 -13.62 2.05 14.80
N MET A 142 -13.17 3.24 15.16
CA MET A 142 -13.37 4.44 14.37
C MET A 142 -12.11 4.68 13.53
N GLY A 143 -12.27 4.66 12.21
CA GLY A 143 -11.22 5.01 11.26
C GLY A 143 -11.16 6.51 11.01
N ASP A 144 -10.16 6.91 10.26
CA ASP A 144 -10.00 8.28 9.77
C ASP A 144 -10.09 8.29 8.23
N VAL A 145 -10.45 9.44 7.66
CA VAL A 145 -10.50 9.62 6.21
C VAL A 145 -9.18 10.24 5.76
N PRO A 146 -8.37 9.55 4.94
CA PRO A 146 -7.13 10.10 4.42
C PRO A 146 -7.45 11.12 3.31
N PHE A 147 -7.85 12.33 3.67
CA PHE A 147 -8.23 13.38 2.72
C PHE A 147 -7.05 13.99 1.97
N TYR A 148 -5.82 13.77 2.41
CA TYR A 148 -4.61 14.04 1.65
C TYR A 148 -3.84 12.75 1.36
N VAL A 149 -3.39 12.62 0.10
CA VAL A 149 -2.57 11.50 -0.35
C VAL A 149 -1.14 11.96 -0.65
N GLY A 150 -0.18 11.05 -0.57
CA GLY A 150 1.19 11.34 -0.96
C GLY A 150 1.32 11.46 -2.48
N VAL A 151 2.22 12.32 -2.96
CA VAL A 151 2.53 12.42 -4.41
C VAL A 151 2.90 11.05 -4.98
N ASP A 152 3.75 10.33 -4.26
CA ASP A 152 4.23 9.00 -4.65
C ASP A 152 3.26 7.90 -4.18
N SER A 153 2.08 7.89 -4.77
CA SER A 153 1.00 6.95 -4.44
C SER A 153 0.26 6.48 -5.68
N VAL A 154 -0.41 5.35 -5.56
CA VAL A 154 -1.33 4.86 -6.60
C VAL A 154 -2.48 5.83 -6.82
N ASP A 155 -2.94 6.51 -5.77
CA ASP A 155 -4.05 7.47 -5.84
C ASP A 155 -3.72 8.63 -6.78
N VAL A 156 -2.49 9.14 -6.74
CA VAL A 156 -2.04 10.22 -7.64
C VAL A 156 -1.66 9.68 -9.02
N TRP A 157 -0.96 8.54 -9.09
CA TRP A 157 -0.57 7.91 -10.33
C TRP A 157 -1.77 7.46 -11.17
N GLY A 158 -2.78 6.85 -10.53
CA GLY A 158 -3.99 6.36 -11.19
C GLY A 158 -5.04 7.43 -11.45
N GLY A 159 -5.01 8.54 -10.70
CA GLY A 159 -6.01 9.61 -10.79
C GLY A 159 -5.40 10.99 -10.96
N LYS A 160 -4.44 11.15 -11.88
CA LYS A 160 -3.68 12.40 -12.09
C LYS A 160 -4.57 13.63 -12.27
N ASP A 161 -5.66 13.48 -13.01
CA ASP A 161 -6.60 14.57 -13.33
C ASP A 161 -7.32 15.12 -12.09
N ASN A 162 -7.34 14.35 -11.00
CA ASN A 162 -7.91 14.81 -9.73
C ASN A 162 -7.02 15.82 -8.99
N PHE A 163 -5.81 16.08 -9.47
CA PHE A 163 -4.80 16.87 -8.76
C PHE A 163 -4.19 17.94 -9.66
N LEU A 164 -3.81 19.07 -9.06
CA LEU A 164 -3.10 20.15 -9.75
C LEU A 164 -1.62 19.75 -9.94
N LEU A 165 -1.36 19.03 -11.03
CA LEU A 165 -0.04 18.58 -11.44
C LEU A 165 0.43 19.31 -12.70
N ASP A 166 1.75 19.46 -12.86
CA ASP A 166 2.35 19.89 -14.11
C ASP A 166 2.49 18.74 -15.11
N THR A 167 3.00 19.02 -16.30
CA THR A 167 3.20 18.03 -17.38
C THR A 167 4.18 16.91 -17.01
N ASP A 168 5.02 17.11 -16.00
CA ASP A 168 5.97 16.10 -15.50
C ASP A 168 5.38 15.27 -14.34
N GLY A 169 4.11 15.54 -13.96
CA GLY A 169 3.44 14.88 -12.84
C GLY A 169 3.89 15.40 -11.47
N ARG A 170 4.43 16.63 -11.42
CA ARG A 170 4.82 17.27 -10.17
C ARG A 170 3.70 18.17 -9.68
N PRO A 171 3.46 18.24 -8.36
CA PRO A 171 2.47 19.17 -7.82
C PRO A 171 2.79 20.63 -8.15
N VAL A 172 1.83 21.34 -8.75
CA VAL A 172 1.93 22.79 -8.97
C VAL A 172 1.84 23.52 -7.63
N PHE A 173 0.99 23.01 -6.74
CA PHE A 173 0.85 23.48 -5.36
C PHE A 173 0.91 22.29 -4.42
N ILE A 174 1.43 22.51 -3.22
CA ILE A 174 1.49 21.51 -2.15
C ILE A 174 0.77 22.00 -0.91
N ALA A 175 0.15 21.07 -0.20
CA ALA A 175 -0.52 21.33 1.07
C ALA A 175 0.46 21.74 2.17
N GLY A 176 -0.03 22.57 3.08
CA GLY A 176 0.70 23.03 4.25
C GLY A 176 -0.13 23.99 5.07
N VAL A 177 0.41 24.44 6.20
CA VAL A 177 -0.22 25.43 7.08
C VAL A 177 0.75 26.56 7.40
N PRO A 178 0.24 27.81 7.57
CA PRO A 178 1.05 28.93 8.01
C PRO A 178 1.58 28.70 9.45
N PRO A 179 2.50 29.57 9.92
CA PRO A 179 2.92 29.56 11.32
C PRO A 179 1.75 29.61 12.29
N ASP A 180 1.80 28.72 13.29
CA ASP A 180 0.80 28.61 14.32
C ASP A 180 1.44 28.31 15.70
N TYR A 181 0.61 27.98 16.70
CA TYR A 181 1.07 27.63 18.04
C TYR A 181 2.00 26.38 18.07
N PHE A 182 1.79 25.43 17.15
CA PHE A 182 2.57 24.18 17.10
C PHE A 182 3.86 24.32 16.28
N SER A 183 3.90 25.26 15.33
CA SER A 183 5.06 25.48 14.46
C SER A 183 5.24 26.97 14.15
N ALA A 184 6.30 27.56 14.70
CA ALA A 184 6.64 28.99 14.50
C ALA A 184 6.98 29.32 13.02
N THR A 185 7.31 28.33 12.19
CA THR A 185 7.65 28.50 10.77
C THR A 185 6.59 27.96 9.83
N GLY A 186 5.46 27.43 10.37
CA GLY A 186 4.45 26.70 9.60
C GLY A 186 4.93 25.29 9.24
N GLN A 187 4.11 24.57 8.47
CA GLN A 187 4.41 23.21 8.02
C GLN A 187 4.17 23.09 6.52
N ARG A 188 5.05 22.39 5.82
CA ARG A 188 4.89 21.97 4.43
C ARG A 188 4.72 20.47 4.43
N TRP A 189 3.51 19.99 4.07
CA TRP A 189 3.21 18.56 4.11
C TRP A 189 3.61 17.85 2.81
N GLY A 190 3.68 18.58 1.69
CA GLY A 190 4.13 18.03 0.41
C GLY A 190 3.06 17.26 -0.37
N ASN A 191 1.85 17.14 0.16
CA ASN A 191 0.74 16.50 -0.54
C ASN A 191 0.26 17.37 -1.71
N PRO A 192 -0.13 16.79 -2.86
CA PRO A 192 -0.71 17.55 -3.96
C PRO A 192 -2.07 18.11 -3.57
N ILE A 193 -2.45 19.22 -4.18
CA ILE A 193 -3.76 19.83 -4.03
C ILE A 193 -4.71 19.25 -5.08
N TYR A 194 -5.95 18.98 -4.67
CA TYR A 194 -7.01 18.55 -5.57
C TYR A 194 -7.40 19.63 -6.58
N ASP A 195 -7.73 19.21 -7.79
CA ASP A 195 -8.37 20.05 -8.80
C ASP A 195 -9.89 20.00 -8.60
N TRP A 196 -10.40 20.93 -7.80
CA TRP A 196 -11.84 20.99 -7.46
C TRP A 196 -12.72 21.39 -8.65
N ASP A 197 -12.15 21.96 -9.72
CA ASP A 197 -12.91 22.30 -10.94
C ASP A 197 -13.11 21.04 -11.81
N TYR A 198 -12.25 20.05 -11.68
CA TYR A 198 -12.36 18.75 -12.36
C TYR A 198 -13.24 17.75 -11.61
N LEU A 199 -13.19 17.71 -10.27
CA LEU A 199 -13.96 16.81 -9.41
C LEU A 199 -15.42 17.20 -9.31
#